data_807926792d91fc090b190b954fa7d1e6
#
_entry.id   807926792d91fc090b190b954fa7d1e6
#
_cell.length_a   1.000
_cell.length_b   1.000
_cell.length_c   1.000
_cell.angle_alpha   90.00
_cell.angle_beta   90.00
_cell.angle_gamma   90.00
#
_symmetry.space_group_name_H-M   'P 1'
#
loop_
_entity.id
_entity.type
_entity.pdbx_description
1 polymer ?
#
loop_
_entity_poly.entity_id
_entity_poly.type
_entity_poly.pdbx_seq_one_letter_code
_entity_poly.pdbx_strand_id
1 'polypeptide(L)'
;MTAQRATFGEISPGLEYIDRPAAYAVILNDGRRVAVVRSKRGWFLPGGGTDPGETPEETILREAREEIARDITLGERLGEATQYFSVGEEHRRLHATFYTATLGSVVDGDPEYELEWVSLHEGRTEFFHACHVWAVELGLELMNEHQARLE
;
A
#
# COMPACT_ATOMS: atom_id res chain seq x y z
N MET A 1 -14.71 12.58 -5.74
CA MET A 1 -13.61 12.10 -6.62
C MET A 1 -13.80 10.63 -6.92
N THR A 2 -13.76 10.24 -8.18
CA THR A 2 -13.86 8.84 -8.57
C THR A 2 -12.54 8.14 -8.28
N ALA A 3 -12.59 6.96 -7.66
CA ALA A 3 -11.40 6.17 -7.39
C ALA A 3 -10.70 5.79 -8.70
N GLN A 4 -9.38 5.87 -8.71
CA GLN A 4 -8.56 5.55 -9.87
C GLN A 4 -8.40 4.03 -10.02
N ARG A 5 -8.13 3.58 -11.23
CA ARG A 5 -7.82 2.18 -11.54
C ARG A 5 -6.61 2.11 -12.44
N ALA A 6 -5.75 1.13 -12.22
CA ALA A 6 -4.55 0.92 -13.04
C ALA A 6 -4.15 -0.55 -13.03
N THR A 7 -3.39 -0.95 -14.04
CA THR A 7 -2.87 -2.32 -14.16
C THR A 7 -1.37 -2.25 -14.40
N PHE A 8 -0.62 -3.09 -13.71
CA PHE A 8 0.83 -3.13 -13.77
C PHE A 8 1.33 -4.56 -13.97
N GLY A 9 2.52 -4.66 -14.55
CA GLY A 9 3.16 -5.93 -14.83
C GLY A 9 2.72 -6.52 -16.17
N GLU A 10 3.41 -7.57 -16.58
CA GLU A 10 3.16 -8.22 -17.86
C GLU A 10 2.39 -9.51 -17.67
N ILE A 11 1.39 -9.72 -18.53
CA ILE A 11 0.65 -10.97 -18.58
C ILE A 11 1.32 -11.85 -19.63
N SER A 12 1.72 -13.06 -19.23
CA SER A 12 2.25 -14.04 -20.18
C SER A 12 1.15 -15.03 -20.56
N PRO A 13 0.86 -15.17 -21.87
CA PRO A 13 -0.16 -16.13 -22.32
C PRO A 13 0.17 -17.56 -21.91
N GLY A 14 -0.85 -18.31 -21.51
CA GLY A 14 -0.71 -19.72 -21.14
C GLY A 14 -0.27 -19.98 -19.71
N LEU A 15 -0.01 -18.94 -18.92
CA LEU A 15 0.29 -19.09 -17.50
C LEU A 15 -0.97 -18.92 -16.65
N GLU A 16 -1.06 -19.70 -15.59
CA GLU A 16 -2.11 -19.55 -14.60
C GLU A 16 -1.68 -18.54 -13.55
N TYR A 17 -2.55 -17.58 -13.25
CA TYR A 17 -2.32 -16.58 -12.23
C TYR A 17 -3.24 -16.83 -11.04
N ILE A 18 -2.66 -16.79 -9.84
CA ILE A 18 -3.43 -16.93 -8.60
C ILE A 18 -3.87 -15.54 -8.17
N ASP A 19 -5.17 -15.36 -7.98
CA ASP A 19 -5.72 -14.09 -7.52
C ASP A 19 -5.44 -13.88 -6.03
N ARG A 20 -4.96 -12.70 -5.69
CA ARG A 20 -4.64 -12.30 -4.32
C ARG A 20 -5.28 -10.94 -4.02
N PRO A 21 -6.42 -10.91 -3.32
CA PRO A 21 -6.95 -9.64 -2.85
C PRO A 21 -6.07 -9.11 -1.73
N ALA A 22 -5.87 -7.80 -1.73
CA ALA A 22 -5.00 -7.13 -0.75
C ALA A 22 -5.43 -5.68 -0.56
N ALA A 23 -4.99 -5.06 0.52
CA ALA A 23 -5.26 -3.66 0.79
C ALA A 23 -4.08 -3.03 1.51
N TYR A 24 -3.80 -1.77 1.19
CA TYR A 24 -2.63 -1.04 1.67
C TYR A 24 -2.96 0.39 2.02
N ALA A 25 -2.19 0.97 2.93
CA ALA A 25 -2.33 2.34 3.36
C ALA A 25 -1.19 3.22 2.83
N VAL A 26 -1.55 4.38 2.31
CA VAL A 26 -0.61 5.44 1.98
C VAL A 26 -0.63 6.42 3.14
N ILE A 27 0.42 6.40 3.95
CA ILE A 27 0.56 7.25 5.13
C ILE A 27 1.68 8.26 4.84
N LEU A 28 1.31 9.53 4.72
CA LEU A 28 2.25 10.60 4.40
C LEU A 28 2.43 11.50 5.62
N ASN A 29 3.67 11.97 5.84
CA ASN A 29 3.95 12.95 6.87
C ASN A 29 4.01 14.37 6.27
N ASP A 30 4.21 15.39 7.11
CA ASP A 30 4.28 16.79 6.69
C ASP A 30 5.44 17.04 5.72
N GLY A 31 6.51 16.26 5.82
CA GLY A 31 7.65 16.34 4.93
C GLY A 31 7.48 15.60 3.61
N ARG A 32 6.25 15.14 3.30
CA ARG A 32 5.90 14.39 2.10
C ARG A 32 6.65 13.08 1.97
N ARG A 33 7.06 12.50 3.09
CA ARG A 33 7.63 11.17 3.12
C ARG A 33 6.52 10.16 3.40
N VAL A 34 6.67 8.98 2.85
CA VAL A 34 5.69 7.91 2.97
C VAL A 34 6.21 6.84 3.94
N ALA A 35 5.29 6.30 4.73
CA ALA A 35 5.59 5.19 5.63
C ALA A 35 5.68 3.89 4.84
N VAL A 36 6.78 3.16 5.01
CA VAL A 36 6.98 1.86 4.36
C VAL A 36 7.48 0.83 5.37
N VAL A 37 7.29 -0.44 5.02
CA VAL A 37 7.94 -1.57 5.68
C VAL A 37 8.97 -2.13 4.71
N ARG A 38 10.13 -2.49 5.23
CA ARG A 38 11.21 -3.03 4.39
C ARG A 38 11.27 -4.54 4.56
N SER A 39 11.09 -5.26 3.46
CA SER A 39 11.23 -6.70 3.44
C SER A 39 12.45 -7.11 2.61
N LYS A 40 12.74 -8.41 2.59
CA LYS A 40 13.80 -8.95 1.74
C LYS A 40 13.54 -8.73 0.25
N ARG A 41 12.28 -8.54 -0.13
CA ARG A 41 11.86 -8.33 -1.52
C ARG A 41 11.88 -6.85 -1.94
N GLY A 42 11.95 -5.95 -0.99
CA GLY A 42 11.91 -4.51 -1.23
C GLY A 42 10.94 -3.82 -0.28
N TRP A 43 10.60 -2.59 -0.62
CA TRP A 43 9.68 -1.79 0.20
C TRP A 43 8.22 -2.09 -0.15
N PHE A 44 7.39 -2.10 0.89
CA PHE A 44 5.93 -2.25 0.77
C PHE A 44 5.26 -1.15 1.58
N LEU A 45 4.09 -0.74 1.12
CA LEU A 45 3.20 0.05 1.96
C LEU A 45 2.66 -0.83 3.09
N PRO A 46 2.32 -0.26 4.26
CA PRO A 46 1.64 -1.03 5.30
C PRO A 46 0.33 -1.61 4.76
N GLY A 47 0.10 -2.89 5.01
CA GLY A 47 -1.04 -3.62 4.47
C GLY A 47 -0.64 -5.03 4.09
N GLY A 48 -1.48 -5.70 3.34
CA GLY A 48 -1.20 -7.06 2.91
C GLY A 48 -2.44 -7.79 2.40
N GLY A 49 -2.33 -9.11 2.35
CA GLY A 49 -3.39 -9.97 1.84
C GLY A 49 -4.65 -9.94 2.68
N THR A 50 -5.78 -9.94 2.00
CA THR A 50 -7.11 -9.94 2.63
C THR A 50 -7.47 -11.37 3.02
N ASP A 51 -7.87 -11.58 4.28
CA ASP A 51 -8.36 -12.85 4.74
C ASP A 51 -9.81 -13.07 4.28
N PRO A 52 -10.26 -14.35 4.16
CA PRO A 52 -11.65 -14.61 3.76
C PRO A 52 -12.66 -13.89 4.64
N GLY A 53 -13.60 -13.18 4.01
CA GLY A 53 -14.64 -12.44 4.71
C GLY A 53 -14.24 -11.06 5.21
N GLU A 54 -12.99 -10.69 5.05
CA GLU A 54 -12.45 -9.39 5.47
C GLU A 54 -12.73 -8.32 4.41
N THR A 55 -13.08 -7.12 4.85
CA THR A 55 -13.14 -5.96 3.94
C THR A 55 -11.72 -5.40 3.74
N PRO A 56 -11.48 -4.61 2.67
CA PRO A 56 -10.18 -3.95 2.50
C PRO A 56 -9.78 -3.11 3.71
N GLU A 57 -10.72 -2.39 4.31
CA GLU A 57 -10.48 -1.56 5.49
C GLU A 57 -10.03 -2.41 6.68
N GLU A 58 -10.72 -3.53 6.91
CA GLU A 58 -10.35 -4.47 7.98
C GLU A 58 -8.96 -5.05 7.77
N THR A 59 -8.61 -5.36 6.53
CA THR A 59 -7.29 -5.86 6.16
C THR A 59 -6.19 -4.88 6.57
N ILE A 60 -6.36 -3.61 6.21
CA ILE A 60 -5.36 -2.58 6.51
C ILE A 60 -5.19 -2.41 8.02
N LEU A 61 -6.31 -2.37 8.76
CA LEU A 61 -6.25 -2.20 10.22
C LEU A 61 -5.55 -3.37 10.90
N ARG A 62 -5.86 -4.60 10.47
CA ARG A 62 -5.23 -5.81 11.02
C ARG A 62 -3.74 -5.86 10.69
N GLU A 63 -3.38 -5.64 9.43
CA GLU A 63 -1.99 -5.70 8.98
C GLU A 63 -1.13 -4.63 9.64
N ALA A 64 -1.65 -3.43 9.86
CA ALA A 64 -0.91 -2.37 10.56
C ALA A 64 -0.55 -2.79 11.98
N ARG A 65 -1.45 -3.46 12.68
CA ARG A 65 -1.16 -3.97 14.02
C ARG A 65 -0.10 -5.07 14.00
N GLU A 66 -0.22 -5.99 13.05
CA GLU A 66 0.72 -7.11 12.91
C GLU A 66 2.11 -6.63 12.47
N GLU A 67 2.16 -5.80 11.45
CA GLU A 67 3.41 -5.37 10.82
C GLU A 67 4.17 -4.32 11.62
N ILE A 68 3.48 -3.30 12.11
CA ILE A 68 4.13 -2.13 12.73
C ILE A 68 3.64 -1.82 14.14
N ALA A 69 2.78 -2.65 14.71
CA ALA A 69 2.22 -2.49 16.06
C ALA A 69 1.58 -1.10 16.26
N ARG A 70 0.81 -0.65 15.28
CA ARG A 70 0.14 0.64 15.33
C ARG A 70 -1.34 0.52 14.96
N ASP A 71 -2.17 1.31 15.64
CA ASP A 71 -3.49 1.62 15.14
C ASP A 71 -3.33 2.68 14.07
N ILE A 72 -4.25 2.68 13.11
CA ILE A 72 -4.29 3.71 12.06
C ILE A 72 -5.73 4.18 11.89
N THR A 73 -5.88 5.39 11.39
CA THR A 73 -7.18 5.95 11.00
C THR A 73 -7.20 6.07 9.49
N LEU A 74 -8.17 5.39 8.86
CA LEU A 74 -8.32 5.42 7.41
C LEU A 74 -8.92 6.76 6.97
N GLY A 75 -8.43 7.25 5.84
CA GLY A 75 -8.92 8.46 5.21
C GLY A 75 -9.71 8.14 3.94
N GLU A 76 -9.29 8.69 2.81
CA GLU A 76 -9.96 8.53 1.54
C GLU A 76 -9.47 7.31 0.77
N ARG A 77 -10.38 6.67 0.05
CA ARG A 77 -10.02 5.61 -0.90
C ARG A 77 -9.35 6.25 -2.10
N LEU A 78 -8.12 5.85 -2.39
CA LEU A 78 -7.34 6.38 -3.52
C LEU A 78 -7.65 5.67 -4.82
N GLY A 79 -7.79 4.36 -4.78
CA GLY A 79 -8.04 3.59 -5.98
C GLY A 79 -7.77 2.11 -5.83
N GLU A 80 -7.86 1.41 -6.95
CA GLU A 80 -7.62 -0.02 -7.06
C GLU A 80 -6.59 -0.28 -8.16
N ALA A 81 -5.74 -1.28 -7.95
CA ALA A 81 -4.78 -1.68 -8.95
C ALA A 81 -4.73 -3.20 -9.09
N THR A 82 -4.44 -3.65 -10.30
CA THR A 82 -4.11 -5.04 -10.57
C THR A 82 -2.61 -5.09 -10.86
N GLN A 83 -1.89 -5.93 -10.14
CA GLN A 83 -0.45 -6.08 -10.30
C GLN A 83 -0.13 -7.53 -10.62
N TYR A 84 0.42 -7.77 -11.80
CA TYR A 84 0.92 -9.09 -12.19
C TYR A 84 2.37 -9.23 -11.75
N PHE A 85 2.70 -10.33 -11.08
CA PHE A 85 4.06 -10.59 -10.62
C PHE A 85 4.25 -12.08 -10.36
N SER A 86 5.51 -12.47 -10.13
CA SER A 86 5.84 -13.86 -9.84
C SER A 86 6.69 -13.94 -8.57
N VAL A 87 6.47 -14.98 -7.80
CA VAL A 87 7.29 -15.33 -6.66
C VAL A 87 7.71 -16.79 -6.86
N GLY A 88 8.99 -17.01 -7.18
CA GLY A 88 9.45 -18.33 -7.60
C GLY A 88 8.74 -18.74 -8.87
N GLU A 89 8.10 -19.90 -8.86
CA GLU A 89 7.34 -20.43 -10.00
C GLU A 89 5.86 -20.05 -9.94
N GLU A 90 5.43 -19.41 -8.87
CA GLU A 90 4.04 -19.00 -8.70
C GLU A 90 3.79 -17.63 -9.35
N HIS A 91 2.79 -17.58 -10.23
CA HIS A 91 2.36 -16.34 -10.89
C HIS A 91 1.12 -15.83 -10.21
N ARG A 92 1.15 -14.56 -9.82
CA ARG A 92 0.08 -13.95 -9.03
C ARG A 92 -0.50 -12.72 -9.71
N ARG A 93 -1.78 -12.53 -9.49
CA ARG A 93 -2.52 -11.33 -9.87
C ARG A 93 -3.04 -10.71 -8.59
N LEU A 94 -2.35 -9.66 -8.15
CA LEU A 94 -2.72 -8.91 -6.95
C LEU A 94 -3.85 -7.96 -7.29
N HIS A 95 -4.92 -8.00 -6.50
CA HIS A 95 -6.01 -7.04 -6.58
C HIS A 95 -5.92 -6.14 -5.34
N ALA A 96 -5.29 -4.99 -5.50
CA ALA A 96 -4.96 -4.11 -4.38
C ALA A 96 -5.91 -2.92 -4.30
N THR A 97 -6.39 -2.63 -3.10
CA THR A 97 -7.17 -1.44 -2.79
C THR A 97 -6.33 -0.55 -1.89
N PHE A 98 -6.29 0.75 -2.20
CA PHE A 98 -5.45 1.71 -1.49
C PHE A 98 -6.26 2.80 -0.82
N TYR A 99 -5.90 3.12 0.41
CA TYR A 99 -6.50 4.20 1.21
C TYR A 99 -5.40 5.12 1.71
N THR A 100 -5.72 6.40 1.90
CA THR A 100 -4.89 7.25 2.74
C THR A 100 -5.14 6.88 4.20
N ALA A 101 -4.17 7.13 5.06
CA ALA A 101 -4.34 6.87 6.48
C ALA A 101 -3.38 7.75 7.28
N THR A 102 -3.69 7.87 8.58
CA THR A 102 -2.80 8.51 9.55
C THR A 102 -2.44 7.51 10.64
N LEU A 103 -1.23 7.63 11.18
CA LEU A 103 -0.79 6.79 12.28
C LEU A 103 -1.51 7.16 13.56
N GLY A 104 -1.95 6.15 14.28
CA GLY A 104 -2.53 6.27 15.59
C GLY A 104 -1.58 5.76 16.68
N SER A 105 -2.16 5.27 17.75
CA SER A 105 -1.43 4.82 18.94
C SER A 105 -0.62 3.54 18.68
N VAL A 106 0.48 3.40 19.42
CA VAL A 106 1.20 2.13 19.49
C VAL A 106 0.32 1.13 20.22
N VAL A 107 0.23 -0.09 19.70
CA VAL A 107 -0.52 -1.18 20.34
C VAL A 107 0.46 -2.20 20.90
N ASP A 108 -0.03 -3.03 21.84
CA ASP A 108 0.77 -4.10 22.42
C ASP A 108 1.11 -5.17 21.37
N GLY A 109 2.30 -5.72 21.48
CA GLY A 109 2.80 -6.75 20.59
C GLY A 109 4.14 -6.38 19.98
N ASP A 110 4.79 -7.39 19.39
CA ASP A 110 6.07 -7.18 18.72
C ASP A 110 5.82 -6.90 17.26
N PRO A 111 6.23 -5.74 16.73
CA PRO A 111 6.06 -5.45 15.32
C PRO A 111 6.91 -6.41 14.48
N GLU A 112 6.35 -6.86 13.36
CA GLU A 112 7.07 -7.71 12.41
C GLU A 112 8.15 -6.90 11.67
N TYR A 113 7.90 -5.60 11.45
CA TYR A 113 8.81 -4.69 10.77
C TYR A 113 8.91 -3.37 11.51
N GLU A 114 10.02 -2.67 11.30
CA GLU A 114 10.14 -1.28 11.71
C GLU A 114 9.55 -0.39 10.62
N LEU A 115 8.82 0.63 11.04
CA LEU A 115 8.28 1.64 10.12
C LEU A 115 9.41 2.58 9.71
N GLU A 116 9.54 2.82 8.41
CA GLU A 116 10.49 3.79 7.89
C GLU A 116 9.76 4.86 7.09
N TRP A 117 10.25 6.10 7.19
CA TRP A 117 9.75 7.22 6.40
C TRP A 117 10.71 7.47 5.26
N VAL A 118 10.22 7.35 4.03
CA VAL A 118 11.08 7.43 2.83
C VAL A 118 10.53 8.43 1.83
N SER A 119 11.42 9.00 1.02
CA SER A 119 11.06 9.86 -0.09
C SER A 119 10.76 9.01 -1.32
N LEU A 120 9.62 9.21 -1.95
CA LEU A 120 9.31 8.53 -3.20
C LEU A 120 10.33 8.89 -4.29
N HIS A 121 10.77 10.14 -4.31
CA HIS A 121 11.77 10.60 -5.28
C HIS A 121 13.08 9.81 -5.18
N GLU A 122 13.55 9.54 -3.97
CA GLU A 122 14.80 8.83 -3.72
C GLU A 122 14.64 7.31 -3.83
N GLY A 123 13.50 6.77 -3.47
CA GLY A 123 13.27 5.34 -3.31
C GLY A 123 12.28 4.68 -4.27
N ARG A 124 11.92 5.35 -5.35
CA ARG A 124 10.94 4.84 -6.31
C ARG A 124 11.23 3.41 -6.77
N THR A 125 12.50 3.09 -7.02
CA THR A 125 12.93 1.77 -7.49
C THR A 125 13.05 0.72 -6.39
N GLU A 126 12.94 1.13 -5.13
CA GLU A 126 13.05 0.21 -3.99
C GLU A 126 11.73 -0.51 -3.67
N PHE A 127 10.60 0.01 -4.17
CA PHE A 127 9.31 -0.64 -3.99
C PHE A 127 9.23 -1.93 -4.81
N PHE A 128 8.76 -3.00 -4.17
CA PHE A 128 8.59 -4.28 -4.85
C PHE A 128 7.49 -4.21 -5.93
N HIS A 129 6.39 -3.55 -5.62
CA HIS A 129 5.26 -3.42 -6.55
C HIS A 129 5.17 -2.02 -7.16
N ALA A 130 5.07 -1.96 -8.47
CA ALA A 130 4.84 -0.69 -9.18
C ALA A 130 3.53 -0.03 -8.75
N CYS A 131 2.51 -0.82 -8.41
CA CYS A 131 1.23 -0.27 -7.96
C CYS A 131 1.36 0.52 -6.65
N HIS A 132 2.33 0.20 -5.80
CA HIS A 132 2.59 0.97 -4.57
C HIS A 132 3.11 2.36 -4.90
N VAL A 133 4.02 2.48 -5.86
CA VAL A 133 4.52 3.78 -6.34
C VAL A 133 3.37 4.64 -6.86
N TRP A 134 2.53 4.04 -7.69
CA TRP A 134 1.34 4.70 -8.24
C TRP A 134 0.42 5.21 -7.13
N ALA A 135 0.17 4.39 -6.11
CA ALA A 135 -0.69 4.78 -4.99
C ALA A 135 -0.09 5.95 -4.20
N VAL A 136 1.22 5.95 -3.97
CA VAL A 136 1.91 7.05 -3.27
C VAL A 136 1.80 8.33 -4.09
N GLU A 137 1.94 8.25 -5.41
CA GLU A 137 1.76 9.41 -6.29
C GLU A 137 0.36 10.00 -6.17
N LEU A 138 -0.67 9.14 -6.14
CA LEU A 138 -2.05 9.60 -5.93
C LEU A 138 -2.22 10.27 -4.57
N GLY A 139 -1.62 9.71 -3.54
CA GLY A 139 -1.66 10.29 -2.19
C GLY A 139 -1.00 11.65 -2.12
N LEU A 140 0.15 11.81 -2.78
CA LEU A 140 0.85 13.10 -2.86
C LEU A 140 0.04 14.14 -3.63
N GLU A 141 -0.60 13.75 -4.73
CA GLU A 141 -1.48 14.63 -5.50
C GLU A 141 -2.65 15.12 -4.64
N LEU A 142 -3.27 14.21 -3.89
CA LEU A 142 -4.37 14.54 -3.00
C LEU A 142 -3.92 15.50 -1.89
N MET A 143 -2.73 15.27 -1.32
CA MET A 143 -2.15 16.16 -0.32
C MET A 143 -1.93 17.57 -0.88
N ASN A 144 -1.44 17.68 -2.11
CA ASN A 144 -1.23 18.94 -2.81
C ASN A 144 -2.56 19.68 -3.06
N GLU A 145 -3.60 18.95 -3.44
CA GLU A 145 -4.94 19.51 -3.65
C GLU A 145 -5.51 20.08 -2.35
N HIS A 146 -5.37 19.34 -1.24
CA HIS A 146 -5.83 19.80 0.07
C HIS A 146 -5.08 21.05 0.51
N GLN A 147 -3.78 21.11 0.31
CA GLN A 147 -2.97 22.26 0.67
C GLN A 147 -3.33 23.48 -0.17
N ALA A 148 -3.56 23.30 -1.47
CA ALA A 148 -3.97 24.40 -2.35
C ALA A 148 -5.29 25.02 -1.94
N ARG A 149 -6.24 24.23 -1.40
CA ARG A 149 -7.53 24.73 -0.92
C ARG A 149 -7.41 25.57 0.35
N LEU A 150 -6.34 25.37 1.11
CA LEU A 150 -6.09 26.12 2.35
C LEU A 150 -5.40 27.47 2.10
N GLU A 151 -4.88 27.67 0.92
CA GLU A 151 -4.22 28.93 0.50
C GLU A 151 -5.22 29.94 -0.10
#